data_161895a3dde91985485f54c8b4c08636
#
_entry.id   161895a3dde91985485f54c8b4c08636
#
_cell.length_a   1.000
_cell.length_b   1.000
_cell.length_c   1.000
_cell.angle_alpha   90.00
_cell.angle_beta   90.00
_cell.angle_gamma   90.00
#
_symmetry.space_group_name_H-M   'P 1'
#
loop_
_entity.id
_entity.type
_entity.pdbx_description
1 polymer ?
#
loop_
_entity_poly.entity_id
_entity_poly.type
_entity_poly.pdbx_seq_one_letter_code
_entity_poly.pdbx_strand_id
1 'polypeptide(L)'
;MRTADAIFDILKQYTDTVFFVPGGGAAFLVDALGKSGLRHISALHEQGAGFMACGYAQYTGRLGVCLVTSGPGATNAITPCVAAWMDSLPVLFISGQSNLHPDERLRVRGVQAVDITKMVMPVTKFAYSAGQPGTLKILQNMIDNCLFERPGPCWLDVPLNVQSEEI
;
A
#
# COMPACT_ATOMS: atom_id res chain seq x y z
N MET A 1 -5.44 14.24 -13.78
CA MET A 1 -5.65 12.95 -13.09
C MET A 1 -4.79 12.96 -11.84
N ARG A 2 -5.34 12.57 -10.66
CA ARG A 2 -4.52 12.56 -9.44
C ARG A 2 -3.58 11.35 -9.43
N THR A 3 -2.48 11.44 -8.69
CA THR A 3 -1.58 10.31 -8.44
C THR A 3 -2.33 9.09 -7.88
N ALA A 4 -3.28 9.32 -6.97
CA ALA A 4 -4.13 8.24 -6.43
C ALA A 4 -4.92 7.50 -7.50
N ASP A 5 -5.49 8.22 -8.48
CA ASP A 5 -6.26 7.62 -9.57
C ASP A 5 -5.34 6.76 -10.47
N ALA A 6 -4.16 7.28 -10.81
CA ALA A 6 -3.17 6.58 -11.64
C ALA A 6 -2.61 5.30 -10.99
N ILE A 7 -2.45 5.29 -9.65
CA ILE A 7 -2.06 4.08 -8.90
C ILE A 7 -3.04 2.95 -9.20
N PHE A 8 -4.35 3.19 -9.09
CA PHE A 8 -5.34 2.14 -9.34
C PHE A 8 -5.49 1.79 -10.82
N ASP A 9 -5.24 2.73 -11.73
CA ASP A 9 -5.20 2.42 -13.17
C ASP A 9 -4.07 1.45 -13.53
N ILE A 10 -2.92 1.55 -12.87
CA ILE A 10 -1.84 0.56 -12.99
C ILE A 10 -2.26 -0.77 -12.37
N LEU A 11 -2.81 -0.77 -11.16
CA LEU A 11 -3.14 -1.98 -10.42
C LEU A 11 -4.18 -2.87 -11.11
N LYS A 12 -5.10 -2.29 -11.89
CA LYS A 12 -6.09 -3.05 -12.69
C LYS A 12 -5.49 -4.10 -13.61
N GLN A 13 -4.24 -3.94 -14.02
CA GLN A 13 -3.55 -4.89 -14.90
C GLN A 13 -3.11 -6.16 -14.15
N TYR A 14 -3.01 -6.10 -12.81
CA TYR A 14 -2.40 -7.15 -11.98
C TYR A 14 -3.37 -7.79 -10.99
N THR A 15 -4.44 -7.09 -10.64
CA THR A 15 -5.46 -7.57 -9.71
C THR A 15 -6.85 -7.13 -10.16
N ASP A 16 -7.87 -7.81 -9.69
CA ASP A 16 -9.27 -7.38 -9.84
C ASP A 16 -9.91 -6.98 -8.49
N THR A 17 -9.21 -7.22 -7.37
CA THR A 17 -9.76 -7.02 -6.03
C THR A 17 -8.75 -6.35 -5.11
N VAL A 18 -9.19 -5.35 -4.36
CA VAL A 18 -8.44 -4.68 -3.29
C VAL A 18 -9.13 -4.89 -1.96
N PHE A 19 -8.39 -5.30 -0.94
CA PHE A 19 -8.85 -5.45 0.43
C PHE A 19 -8.40 -4.24 1.25
N PHE A 20 -9.30 -3.62 2.04
CA PHE A 20 -8.94 -2.36 2.66
C PHE A 20 -9.66 -2.10 3.98
N VAL A 21 -9.10 -1.17 4.75
CA VAL A 21 -9.76 -0.48 5.85
C VAL A 21 -9.65 1.03 5.59
N PRO A 22 -10.76 1.77 5.50
CA PRO A 22 -10.72 3.19 5.21
C PRO A 22 -10.15 3.99 6.39
N GLY A 23 -9.57 5.16 6.08
CA GLY A 23 -9.12 6.11 7.09
C GLY A 23 -8.61 7.41 6.49
N GLY A 24 -8.55 8.47 7.31
CA GLY A 24 -8.25 9.83 6.85
C GLY A 24 -6.90 9.97 6.14
N GLY A 25 -5.86 9.26 6.58
CA GLY A 25 -4.55 9.29 5.94
C GLY A 25 -4.51 8.68 4.54
N ALA A 26 -5.55 7.94 4.14
CA ALA A 26 -5.70 7.32 2.81
C ALA A 26 -6.91 7.86 2.03
N ALA A 27 -7.40 9.06 2.36
CA ALA A 27 -8.69 9.56 1.86
C ALA A 27 -8.77 9.60 0.33
N PHE A 28 -7.75 10.12 -0.35
CA PHE A 28 -7.76 10.19 -1.82
C PHE A 28 -7.52 8.83 -2.48
N LEU A 29 -6.79 7.91 -1.81
CA LEU A 29 -6.64 6.53 -2.28
C LEU A 29 -7.97 5.79 -2.19
N VAL A 30 -8.73 5.94 -1.08
CA VAL A 30 -10.04 5.32 -0.92
C VAL A 30 -11.05 5.87 -1.94
N ASP A 31 -11.06 7.19 -2.16
CA ASP A 31 -11.90 7.82 -3.19
C ASP A 31 -11.54 7.31 -4.61
N ALA A 32 -10.26 7.21 -4.93
CA ALA A 32 -9.79 6.68 -6.21
C ALA A 32 -10.14 5.20 -6.38
N LEU A 33 -9.99 4.39 -5.32
CA LEU A 33 -10.40 2.97 -5.33
C LEU A 33 -11.89 2.84 -5.64
N GLY A 34 -12.74 3.63 -4.99
CA GLY A 34 -14.20 3.62 -5.24
C GLY A 34 -14.58 3.96 -6.69
N LYS A 35 -13.76 4.75 -7.40
CA LYS A 35 -13.96 5.15 -8.80
C LYS A 35 -13.26 4.22 -9.80
N SER A 36 -12.35 3.39 -9.35
CA SER A 36 -11.45 2.60 -10.21
C SER A 36 -12.14 1.52 -11.02
N GLY A 37 -13.30 1.02 -10.58
CA GLY A 37 -13.95 -0.17 -11.16
C GLY A 37 -13.37 -1.49 -10.65
N LEU A 38 -12.33 -1.48 -9.81
CA LEU A 38 -11.86 -2.66 -9.10
C LEU A 38 -12.89 -3.11 -8.06
N ARG A 39 -13.02 -4.42 -7.87
CA ARG A 39 -13.73 -4.94 -6.72
C ARG A 39 -12.97 -4.53 -5.45
N HIS A 40 -13.70 -4.02 -4.47
CA HIS A 40 -13.10 -3.61 -3.20
C HIS A 40 -13.87 -4.20 -2.03
N ILE A 41 -13.14 -4.78 -1.08
CA ILE A 41 -13.69 -5.48 0.08
C ILE A 41 -13.16 -4.80 1.34
N SER A 42 -14.05 -4.15 2.08
CA SER A 42 -13.73 -3.54 3.36
C SER A 42 -13.69 -4.59 4.46
N ALA A 43 -12.61 -4.60 5.23
CA ALA A 43 -12.47 -5.39 6.44
C ALA A 43 -12.81 -4.57 7.69
N LEU A 44 -13.05 -5.26 8.80
CA LEU A 44 -13.25 -4.63 10.11
C LEU A 44 -11.94 -4.29 10.82
N HIS A 45 -10.82 -4.88 10.36
CA HIS A 45 -9.49 -4.68 10.93
C HIS A 45 -8.42 -4.87 9.86
N GLU A 46 -7.32 -4.14 9.93
CA GLU A 46 -6.27 -4.10 8.92
C GLU A 46 -5.55 -5.46 8.77
N GLN A 47 -5.37 -6.21 9.86
CA GLN A 47 -4.86 -7.58 9.77
C GLN A 47 -5.76 -8.45 8.90
N GLY A 48 -7.09 -8.32 9.06
CA GLY A 48 -8.07 -9.03 8.24
C GLY A 48 -7.93 -8.67 6.76
N ALA A 49 -7.81 -7.37 6.43
CA ALA A 49 -7.58 -6.91 5.06
C ALA A 49 -6.30 -7.52 4.47
N GLY A 50 -5.20 -7.46 5.22
CA GLY A 50 -3.91 -8.02 4.78
C GLY A 50 -3.96 -9.54 4.58
N PHE A 51 -4.57 -10.29 5.51
CA PHE A 51 -4.71 -11.75 5.34
C PHE A 51 -5.66 -12.13 4.20
N MET A 52 -6.70 -11.33 3.94
CA MET A 52 -7.53 -11.54 2.73
C MET A 52 -6.72 -11.31 1.45
N ALA A 53 -5.83 -10.29 1.42
CA ALA A 53 -4.93 -10.08 0.29
C ALA A 53 -3.94 -11.25 0.12
N CYS A 54 -3.39 -11.80 1.22
CA CYS A 54 -2.55 -12.99 1.20
C CYS A 54 -3.30 -14.21 0.63
N GLY A 55 -4.51 -14.48 1.15
CA GLY A 55 -5.34 -15.60 0.66
C GLY A 55 -5.73 -15.45 -0.80
N TYR A 56 -6.03 -14.22 -1.24
CA TYR A 56 -6.29 -13.93 -2.65
C TYR A 56 -5.06 -14.24 -3.53
N ALA A 57 -3.89 -13.75 -3.14
CA ALA A 57 -2.65 -14.01 -3.88
C ALA A 57 -2.33 -15.52 -3.96
N GLN A 58 -2.47 -16.21 -2.84
CA GLN A 58 -2.22 -17.64 -2.75
C GLN A 58 -3.18 -18.47 -3.63
N TYR A 59 -4.46 -18.13 -3.62
CA TYR A 59 -5.47 -18.89 -4.36
C TYR A 59 -5.45 -18.59 -5.87
N THR A 60 -5.24 -17.32 -6.25
CA THR A 60 -5.36 -16.88 -7.65
C THR A 60 -4.04 -16.86 -8.40
N GLY A 61 -2.91 -16.84 -7.70
CA GLY A 61 -1.59 -16.58 -8.28
C GLY A 61 -1.39 -15.13 -8.77
N ARG A 62 -2.34 -14.23 -8.49
CA ARG A 62 -2.30 -12.80 -8.88
C ARG A 62 -1.79 -11.94 -7.74
N LEU A 63 -1.49 -10.67 -8.03
CA LEU A 63 -1.08 -9.70 -7.02
C LEU A 63 -2.20 -9.48 -5.99
N GLY A 64 -1.94 -9.79 -4.73
CA GLY A 64 -2.80 -9.35 -3.61
C GLY A 64 -2.56 -7.88 -3.30
N VAL A 65 -3.61 -7.12 -3.03
CA VAL A 65 -3.48 -5.68 -2.69
C VAL A 65 -4.23 -5.40 -1.39
N CYS A 66 -3.50 -4.84 -0.42
CA CYS A 66 -4.04 -4.39 0.86
C CYS A 66 -3.85 -2.88 1.00
N LEU A 67 -4.94 -2.12 1.17
CA LEU A 67 -4.92 -0.67 1.38
C LEU A 67 -5.33 -0.34 2.82
N VAL A 68 -4.49 0.42 3.52
CA VAL A 68 -4.72 0.85 4.91
C VAL A 68 -4.42 2.34 5.09
N THR A 69 -4.84 2.90 6.20
CA THR A 69 -4.53 4.29 6.54
C THR A 69 -3.15 4.42 7.21
N SER A 70 -2.81 5.62 7.63
CA SER A 70 -1.54 5.96 8.31
C SER A 70 -1.43 5.38 9.72
N GLY A 71 -0.22 5.33 10.26
CA GLY A 71 0.11 5.03 11.65
C GLY A 71 -0.42 3.69 12.14
N PRO A 72 -1.33 3.67 13.13
CA PRO A 72 -1.85 2.42 13.70
C PRO A 72 -2.50 1.51 12.67
N GLY A 73 -3.18 2.08 11.64
CA GLY A 73 -3.72 1.31 10.53
C GLY A 73 -2.63 0.60 9.72
N ALA A 74 -1.55 1.32 9.41
CA ALA A 74 -0.41 0.72 8.73
C ALA A 74 0.30 -0.34 9.60
N THR A 75 0.57 -0.03 10.88
CA THR A 75 1.26 -0.98 11.77
C THR A 75 0.45 -2.25 12.03
N ASN A 76 -0.89 -2.19 12.03
CA ASN A 76 -1.74 -3.37 12.12
C ASN A 76 -1.58 -4.31 10.91
N ALA A 77 -1.20 -3.79 9.74
CA ALA A 77 -0.97 -4.60 8.55
C ALA A 77 0.44 -5.22 8.49
N ILE A 78 1.32 -4.97 9.48
CA ILE A 78 2.66 -5.58 9.52
C ILE A 78 2.55 -7.10 9.72
N THR A 79 1.64 -7.59 10.58
CA THR A 79 1.47 -9.02 10.80
C THR A 79 1.21 -9.81 9.51
N PRO A 80 0.21 -9.46 8.68
CA PRO A 80 0.03 -10.13 7.39
C PRO A 80 1.16 -9.85 6.38
N CYS A 81 1.88 -8.74 6.49
CA CYS A 81 3.08 -8.51 5.68
C CYS A 81 4.19 -9.52 6.02
N VAL A 82 4.42 -9.79 7.31
CA VAL A 82 5.35 -10.85 7.75
C VAL A 82 4.90 -12.22 7.25
N ALA A 83 3.61 -12.53 7.32
CA ALA A 83 3.08 -13.79 6.80
C ALA A 83 3.33 -13.91 5.28
N ALA A 84 3.04 -12.86 4.51
CA ALA A 84 3.31 -12.82 3.06
C ALA A 84 4.80 -13.02 2.75
N TRP A 85 5.69 -12.44 3.57
CA TRP A 85 7.14 -12.63 3.45
C TRP A 85 7.56 -14.07 3.67
N MET A 86 7.07 -14.69 4.74
CA MET A 86 7.39 -16.09 5.10
C MET A 86 6.88 -17.07 4.05
N ASP A 87 5.66 -16.87 3.56
CA ASP A 87 4.98 -17.76 2.61
C ASP A 87 5.28 -17.42 1.15
N SER A 88 6.13 -16.42 0.89
CA SER A 88 6.52 -16.00 -0.47
C SER A 88 5.30 -15.60 -1.33
N LEU A 89 4.38 -14.79 -0.76
CA LEU A 89 3.18 -14.36 -1.44
C LEU A 89 3.37 -12.97 -2.08
N PRO A 90 2.97 -12.77 -3.34
CA PRO A 90 3.04 -11.47 -4.00
C PRO A 90 1.93 -10.54 -3.49
N VAL A 91 2.22 -9.77 -2.47
CA VAL A 91 1.27 -8.83 -1.88
C VAL A 91 1.84 -7.41 -1.88
N LEU A 92 1.10 -6.48 -2.45
CA LEU A 92 1.38 -5.05 -2.33
C LEU A 92 0.56 -4.46 -1.20
N PHE A 93 1.25 -4.02 -0.16
CA PHE A 93 0.66 -3.21 0.90
C PHE A 93 0.77 -1.74 0.50
N ILE A 94 -0.33 -1.01 0.61
CA ILE A 94 -0.39 0.43 0.35
C ILE A 94 -0.90 1.09 1.62
N SER A 95 -0.13 2.02 2.18
CA SER A 95 -0.56 2.84 3.31
C SER A 95 -0.71 4.29 2.90
N GLY A 96 -1.70 4.95 3.50
CA GLY A 96 -1.73 6.40 3.51
C GLY A 96 -0.78 6.96 4.56
N GLN A 97 -0.40 8.23 4.42
CA GLN A 97 0.47 8.93 5.35
C GLN A 97 -0.03 10.37 5.52
N SER A 98 0.34 11.00 6.64
CA SER A 98 0.24 12.46 6.78
C SER A 98 1.07 13.15 5.69
N ASN A 99 0.83 14.45 5.48
CA ASN A 99 1.64 15.22 4.53
C ASN A 99 3.14 15.08 4.80
N LEU A 100 3.93 15.04 3.74
CA LEU A 100 5.39 15.11 3.87
C LEU A 100 5.77 16.38 4.64
N HIS A 101 6.59 16.21 5.66
CA HIS A 101 7.16 17.31 6.43
C HIS A 101 8.66 17.38 6.14
N PRO A 102 9.21 18.58 5.86
CA PRO A 102 10.63 18.73 5.51
C PRO A 102 11.58 18.42 6.65
N ASP A 103 11.15 18.52 7.91
CA ASP A 103 11.99 18.23 9.06
C ASP A 103 11.89 16.75 9.48
N GLU A 104 12.86 15.96 9.05
CA GLU A 104 12.95 14.54 9.39
C GLU A 104 13.30 14.26 10.85
N ARG A 105 13.73 15.26 11.61
CA ARG A 105 14.06 15.12 13.04
C ARG A 105 12.83 15.07 13.94
N LEU A 106 11.68 15.50 13.43
CA LEU A 106 10.45 15.46 14.20
C LEU A 106 10.00 14.01 14.45
N ARG A 107 9.79 13.67 15.72
CA ARG A 107 9.25 12.38 16.11
C ARG A 107 7.84 12.15 15.57
N VAL A 108 7.03 13.20 15.50
CA VAL A 108 5.65 13.19 14.98
C VAL A 108 5.55 14.30 13.94
N ARG A 109 5.28 13.92 12.70
CA ARG A 109 5.22 14.83 11.54
C ARG A 109 3.81 15.13 11.08
N GLY A 110 2.81 14.62 11.80
CA GLY A 110 1.39 14.80 11.51
C GLY A 110 0.54 13.81 12.30
N VAL A 111 -0.78 13.87 12.11
CA VAL A 111 -1.71 12.96 12.77
C VAL A 111 -1.40 11.52 12.35
N GLN A 112 -1.14 10.65 13.33
CA GLN A 112 -0.81 9.24 13.09
C GLN A 112 0.43 9.01 12.21
N ALA A 113 1.36 9.96 12.11
CA ALA A 113 2.56 9.80 11.32
C ALA A 113 3.53 8.81 11.97
N VAL A 114 3.94 7.80 11.22
CA VAL A 114 5.03 6.88 11.56
C VAL A 114 5.86 6.59 10.32
N ASP A 115 7.12 6.27 10.48
CA ASP A 115 7.97 5.81 9.38
C ASP A 115 7.74 4.31 9.15
N ILE A 116 6.63 4.00 8.51
CA ILE A 116 6.23 2.62 8.25
C ILE A 116 7.23 1.89 7.33
N THR A 117 7.86 2.60 6.40
CA THR A 117 8.80 1.99 5.46
C THR A 117 10.01 1.42 6.19
N LYS A 118 10.54 2.12 7.19
CA LYS A 118 11.62 1.60 8.03
C LYS A 118 11.19 0.41 8.89
N MET A 119 9.93 0.38 9.33
CA MET A 119 9.42 -0.72 10.15
C MET A 119 9.27 -2.02 9.35
N VAL A 120 8.89 -1.93 8.06
CA VAL A 120 8.62 -3.11 7.21
C VAL A 120 9.80 -3.51 6.33
N MET A 121 10.84 -2.71 6.26
CA MET A 121 12.02 -2.98 5.42
C MET A 121 12.58 -4.40 5.58
N PRO A 122 12.71 -4.98 6.80
CA PRO A 122 13.27 -6.32 6.96
C PRO A 122 12.36 -7.45 6.46
N VAL A 123 11.08 -7.16 6.19
CA VAL A 123 10.05 -8.15 5.85
C VAL A 123 9.33 -7.81 4.55
N THR A 124 10.01 -7.06 3.68
CA THR A 124 9.53 -6.70 2.33
C THR A 124 10.67 -6.83 1.32
N LYS A 125 10.34 -7.11 0.09
CA LYS A 125 11.31 -7.05 -1.01
C LYS A 125 11.69 -5.61 -1.36
N PHE A 126 10.74 -4.68 -1.22
CA PHE A 126 10.94 -3.26 -1.40
C PHE A 126 9.89 -2.46 -0.61
N ALA A 127 10.34 -1.44 0.11
CA ALA A 127 9.48 -0.48 0.81
C ALA A 127 9.84 0.94 0.37
N TYR A 128 8.84 1.75 0.02
CA TYR A 128 9.03 3.09 -0.51
C TYR A 128 7.96 4.06 0.01
N SER A 129 8.40 5.25 0.42
CA SER A 129 7.49 6.37 0.72
C SER A 129 7.46 7.31 -0.48
N ALA A 130 6.29 7.47 -1.07
CA ALA A 130 6.08 8.33 -2.22
C ALA A 130 6.29 9.81 -1.86
N GLY A 131 6.98 10.56 -2.69
CA GLY A 131 7.27 11.97 -2.41
C GLY A 131 8.20 12.63 -3.42
N GLN A 132 8.57 11.90 -4.44
CA GLN A 132 9.45 12.37 -5.51
C GLN A 132 8.82 12.12 -6.89
N PRO A 133 9.19 12.88 -7.92
CA PRO A 133 8.81 12.58 -9.28
C PRO A 133 9.15 11.13 -9.64
N GLY A 134 8.22 10.42 -10.27
CA GLY A 134 8.45 9.03 -10.67
C GLY A 134 7.79 7.97 -9.79
N THR A 135 6.93 8.36 -8.84
CA THR A 135 6.19 7.42 -7.97
C THR A 135 5.51 6.30 -8.77
N LEU A 136 4.90 6.59 -9.91
CA LEU A 136 4.23 5.56 -10.73
C LEU A 136 5.21 4.56 -11.38
N LYS A 137 6.39 5.02 -11.79
CA LYS A 137 7.45 4.14 -12.29
C LYS A 137 7.98 3.24 -11.16
N ILE A 138 8.11 3.80 -9.96
CA ILE A 138 8.51 3.03 -8.79
C ILE A 138 7.45 2.00 -8.42
N LEU A 139 6.16 2.37 -8.46
CA LEU A 139 5.06 1.41 -8.26
C LEU A 139 5.14 0.24 -9.25
N GLN A 140 5.39 0.50 -10.53
CA GLN A 140 5.56 -0.57 -11.52
C GLN A 140 6.72 -1.50 -11.13
N ASN A 141 7.87 -0.96 -10.76
CA ASN A 141 9.01 -1.75 -10.30
C ASN A 141 8.69 -2.53 -9.00
N MET A 142 7.87 -1.98 -8.10
CA MET A 142 7.44 -2.68 -6.89
C MET A 142 6.55 -3.88 -7.21
N ILE A 143 5.62 -3.73 -8.15
CA ILE A 143 4.75 -4.82 -8.61
C ILE A 143 5.60 -5.92 -9.24
N ASP A 144 6.54 -5.55 -10.11
CA ASP A 144 7.47 -6.51 -10.71
C ASP A 144 8.27 -7.25 -9.63
N ASN A 145 8.76 -6.53 -8.61
CA ASN A 145 9.45 -7.14 -7.47
C ASN A 145 8.54 -8.08 -6.66
N CYS A 146 7.26 -7.76 -6.46
CA CYS A 146 6.34 -8.69 -5.80
C CYS A 146 6.25 -10.03 -6.52
N LEU A 147 6.25 -10.00 -7.85
CA LEU A 147 5.94 -11.14 -8.72
C LEU A 147 7.17 -11.91 -9.19
N PHE A 148 8.33 -11.24 -9.33
CA PHE A 148 9.52 -11.81 -9.98
C PHE A 148 10.34 -12.70 -9.04
N GLU A 149 10.98 -13.76 -9.59
CA GLU A 149 11.76 -14.76 -8.87
C GLU A 149 10.96 -15.41 -7.73
N ARG A 150 11.50 -15.36 -6.50
CA ARG A 150 10.75 -15.74 -5.31
C ARG A 150 9.75 -14.61 -4.98
N PRO A 151 8.44 -14.83 -5.11
CA PRO A 151 7.46 -13.79 -4.79
C PRO A 151 7.58 -13.32 -3.34
N GLY A 152 7.09 -12.11 -3.07
CA GLY A 152 7.11 -11.57 -1.72
C GLY A 152 6.45 -10.20 -1.64
N PRO A 153 6.18 -9.70 -0.43
CA PRO A 153 5.50 -8.42 -0.25
C PRO A 153 6.38 -7.22 -0.59
N CYS A 154 5.72 -6.17 -1.09
CA CYS A 154 6.26 -4.82 -1.14
C CYS A 154 5.34 -3.86 -0.39
N TRP A 155 5.86 -2.70 0.01
CA TRP A 155 5.10 -1.69 0.74
C TRP A 155 5.26 -0.30 0.12
N LEU A 156 4.15 0.30 -0.31
CA LEU A 156 4.07 1.67 -0.81
C LEU A 156 3.35 2.56 0.22
N ASP A 157 4.06 3.54 0.78
CA ASP A 157 3.49 4.54 1.68
C ASP A 157 3.26 5.84 0.90
N VAL A 158 2.02 6.36 0.90
CA VAL A 158 1.63 7.49 0.04
C VAL A 158 1.11 8.65 0.89
N PRO A 159 1.89 9.74 1.06
CA PRO A 159 1.47 10.93 1.77
C PRO A 159 0.27 11.63 1.12
N LEU A 160 -0.60 12.25 1.92
CA LEU A 160 -1.85 12.89 1.47
C LEU A 160 -1.64 13.91 0.35
N ASN A 161 -0.59 14.73 0.45
CA ASN A 161 -0.27 15.70 -0.60
C ASN A 161 0.12 15.02 -1.93
N VAL A 162 0.80 13.88 -1.87
CA VAL A 162 1.13 13.08 -3.05
C VAL A 162 -0.10 12.39 -3.63
N GLN A 163 -0.99 11.87 -2.78
CA GLN A 163 -2.25 11.25 -3.24
C GLN A 163 -3.08 12.21 -4.08
N SER A 164 -3.13 13.50 -3.69
CA SER A 164 -3.95 14.54 -4.35
C SER A 164 -3.24 15.27 -5.49
N GLU A 165 -1.94 15.06 -5.70
CA GLU A 165 -1.15 15.71 -6.73
C GLU A 165 -1.69 15.39 -8.12
N GLU A 166 -1.90 16.42 -8.95
CA GLU A 166 -2.30 16.26 -10.36
C GLU A 166 -1.07 15.98 -11.23
N ILE A 167 -1.22 14.99 -12.09
CA ILE A 167 -0.23 14.49 -13.02
C ILE A 167 -0.75 14.45 -14.45
#